data_5cd8a0a6bcaed7c0f4a75a569ff70ec0
#
_entry.id   5cd8a0a6bcaed7c0f4a75a569ff70ec0
#
_cell.length_a   1.000
_cell.length_b   1.000
_cell.length_c   1.000
_cell.angle_alpha   90.00
_cell.angle_beta   90.00
_cell.angle_gamma   90.00
#
_symmetry.space_group_name_H-M   'P 1'
#
loop_
_entity.id
_entity.type
_entity.pdbx_description
1 polymer ?
#
loop_
_entity_poly.entity_id
_entity_poly.type
_entity_poly.pdbx_seq_one_letter_code
_entity_poly.pdbx_strand_id
1 'polypeptide(L)'
;MSTGQEKEPGDSDCWDDMVSAFLREPFHEMPGEVFRYNSIATYMLSASLKKKGIDLEHYLEEKLLTPMGISGTRWLRDPKGICVGGFGFSLYPEVIAKLGQMILQGGVWNGIQLVPKDYIDMATSKQIENGDDPDSDWAQGYGYQMWRCRHNAVRGDGMYGQFCIIHKETDTVLAMTAVTLSLIHISEP
;
A
#
# COMPACT_ATOMS: atom_id res chain seq x y z
N MET A 1 5.65 -6.19 -4.77
CA MET A 1 6.13 -5.39 -5.93
C MET A 1 7.41 -5.97 -6.56
N SER A 2 7.69 -7.24 -6.32
CA SER A 2 8.85 -7.95 -6.92
C SER A 2 8.47 -9.40 -7.24
N THR A 3 7.40 -9.55 -8.02
CA THR A 3 6.84 -10.87 -8.36
C THR A 3 7.68 -11.64 -9.38
N GLY A 4 8.53 -10.96 -10.14
CA GLY A 4 9.25 -11.51 -11.30
C GLY A 4 8.44 -11.46 -12.60
N GLN A 5 7.24 -10.89 -12.59
CA GLN A 5 6.44 -10.65 -13.80
C GLN A 5 6.82 -9.31 -14.42
N GLU A 6 6.86 -9.23 -15.74
CA GLU A 6 7.27 -8.01 -16.44
C GLU A 6 6.21 -6.91 -16.37
N LYS A 7 4.95 -7.30 -16.40
CA LYS A 7 3.82 -6.36 -16.39
C LYS A 7 2.67 -6.83 -15.51
N GLU A 8 1.82 -5.91 -15.17
CA GLU A 8 0.54 -6.17 -14.52
C GLU A 8 -0.49 -6.65 -15.56
N PRO A 9 -1.36 -7.63 -15.26
CA PRO A 9 -2.49 -7.99 -16.14
C PRO A 9 -3.32 -6.76 -16.49
N GLY A 10 -3.75 -6.65 -17.76
CA GLY A 10 -4.56 -5.53 -18.24
C GLY A 10 -5.93 -5.46 -17.57
N ASP A 11 -6.42 -4.25 -17.35
CA ASP A 11 -7.67 -3.98 -16.60
C ASP A 11 -8.90 -4.63 -17.20
N SER A 12 -9.02 -4.66 -18.54
CA SER A 12 -10.23 -5.15 -19.24
C SER A 12 -10.42 -6.66 -19.14
N ASP A 13 -9.33 -7.41 -18.99
CA ASP A 13 -9.33 -8.87 -19.13
C ASP A 13 -9.19 -9.60 -17.78
N CYS A 14 -8.93 -8.86 -16.70
CA CYS A 14 -8.63 -9.47 -15.42
C CYS A 14 -9.74 -9.34 -14.37
N TRP A 15 -10.68 -8.39 -14.51
CA TRP A 15 -11.65 -8.08 -13.46
C TRP A 15 -12.50 -9.26 -13.01
N ASP A 16 -12.95 -10.09 -13.95
CA ASP A 16 -13.81 -11.24 -13.63
C ASP A 16 -13.06 -12.39 -12.95
N ASP A 17 -11.74 -12.50 -13.18
CA ASP A 17 -10.88 -13.50 -12.54
C ASP A 17 -9.44 -13.02 -12.42
N MET A 18 -9.19 -12.08 -11.50
CA MET A 18 -7.86 -11.51 -11.27
C MET A 18 -6.83 -12.56 -10.84
N VAL A 19 -7.23 -13.61 -10.11
CA VAL A 19 -6.31 -14.70 -9.73
C VAL A 19 -5.77 -15.42 -10.97
N SER A 20 -6.68 -15.83 -11.87
CA SER A 20 -6.28 -16.53 -13.08
C SER A 20 -5.50 -15.62 -14.04
N ALA A 21 -5.87 -14.35 -14.13
CA ALA A 21 -5.14 -13.37 -14.93
C ALA A 21 -3.71 -13.20 -14.41
N PHE A 22 -3.52 -13.00 -13.10
CA PHE A 22 -2.20 -12.89 -12.49
C PHE A 22 -1.34 -14.15 -12.72
N LEU A 23 -1.91 -15.34 -12.54
CA LEU A 23 -1.17 -16.60 -12.69
C LEU A 23 -0.81 -16.96 -14.13
N ARG A 24 -1.48 -16.35 -15.11
CA ARG A 24 -1.15 -16.54 -16.54
C ARG A 24 -0.01 -15.64 -17.03
N GLU A 25 0.24 -14.52 -16.34
CA GLU A 25 1.37 -13.67 -16.71
C GLU A 25 2.70 -14.40 -16.45
N PRO A 26 3.57 -14.48 -17.46
CA PRO A 26 4.81 -15.20 -17.32
C PRO A 26 5.78 -14.51 -16.34
N PHE A 27 6.59 -15.32 -15.68
CA PHE A 27 7.70 -14.84 -14.85
C PHE A 27 8.95 -14.77 -15.74
N HIS A 28 9.55 -13.59 -15.80
CA HIS A 28 10.77 -13.32 -16.58
C HIS A 28 12.00 -13.13 -15.69
N GLU A 29 11.77 -12.88 -14.41
CA GLU A 29 12.80 -12.60 -13.41
C GLU A 29 12.54 -13.45 -12.16
N MET A 30 13.55 -13.66 -11.36
CA MET A 30 13.37 -14.35 -10.08
C MET A 30 12.56 -13.44 -9.12
N PRO A 31 11.55 -13.96 -8.43
CA PRO A 31 10.83 -13.19 -7.43
C PRO A 31 11.79 -12.60 -6.38
N GLY A 32 11.64 -11.30 -6.11
CA GLY A 32 12.48 -10.58 -5.16
C GLY A 32 13.66 -9.82 -5.77
N GLU A 33 14.05 -10.07 -7.03
CA GLU A 33 15.24 -9.45 -7.63
C GLU A 33 14.98 -8.08 -8.24
N VAL A 34 13.82 -7.89 -8.90
CA VAL A 34 13.51 -6.66 -9.63
C VAL A 34 12.22 -6.06 -9.13
N PHE A 35 12.26 -4.75 -8.84
CA PHE A 35 11.05 -3.99 -8.53
C PHE A 35 10.24 -3.73 -9.80
N ARG A 36 8.97 -4.14 -9.76
CA ARG A 36 7.95 -3.75 -10.74
C ARG A 36 6.65 -3.50 -9.99
N TYR A 37 6.11 -2.29 -10.13
CA TYR A 37 4.85 -1.96 -9.47
C TYR A 37 3.73 -2.83 -10.05
N ASN A 38 2.96 -3.48 -9.17
CA ASN A 38 1.92 -4.41 -9.58
C ASN A 38 0.82 -4.46 -8.50
N SER A 39 -0.31 -3.81 -8.74
CA SER A 39 -1.45 -3.74 -7.81
C SER A 39 -2.14 -5.10 -7.65
N ILE A 40 -2.16 -5.90 -8.72
CA ILE A 40 -2.77 -7.24 -8.70
C ILE A 40 -1.94 -8.19 -7.81
N ALA A 41 -0.64 -7.99 -7.69
CA ALA A 41 0.17 -8.73 -6.72
C ALA A 41 -0.31 -8.51 -5.28
N THR A 42 -0.77 -7.30 -4.95
CA THR A 42 -1.38 -7.02 -3.63
C THR A 42 -2.75 -7.68 -3.49
N TYR A 43 -3.58 -7.67 -4.55
CA TYR A 43 -4.82 -8.42 -4.57
C TYR A 43 -4.60 -9.93 -4.30
N MET A 44 -3.51 -10.53 -4.77
CA MET A 44 -3.22 -11.94 -4.51
C MET A 44 -3.05 -12.25 -3.01
N LEU A 45 -2.62 -11.29 -2.20
CA LEU A 45 -2.59 -11.45 -0.73
C LEU A 45 -4.02 -11.53 -0.17
N SER A 46 -4.90 -10.64 -0.62
CA SER A 46 -6.33 -10.65 -0.26
C SER A 46 -7.01 -11.97 -0.67
N ALA A 47 -6.78 -12.42 -1.90
CA ALA A 47 -7.30 -13.70 -2.40
C ALA A 47 -6.78 -14.90 -1.58
N SER A 48 -5.53 -14.86 -1.17
CA SER A 48 -4.92 -15.89 -0.33
C SER A 48 -5.54 -15.95 1.08
N LEU A 49 -5.87 -14.81 1.66
CA LEU A 49 -6.62 -14.72 2.93
C LEU A 49 -8.03 -15.28 2.75
N LYS A 50 -8.73 -14.88 1.69
CA LYS A 50 -10.08 -15.38 1.38
C LYS A 50 -10.11 -16.90 1.23
N LYS A 51 -9.10 -17.48 0.57
CA LYS A 51 -8.96 -18.94 0.45
C LYS A 51 -8.80 -19.64 1.79
N LYS A 52 -8.27 -18.94 2.80
CA LYS A 52 -8.17 -19.43 4.20
C LYS A 52 -9.41 -19.12 5.04
N GLY A 53 -10.48 -18.61 4.43
CA GLY A 53 -11.71 -18.24 5.14
C GLY A 53 -11.64 -16.89 5.85
N ILE A 54 -10.61 -16.08 5.61
CA ILE A 54 -10.43 -14.75 6.21
C ILE A 54 -10.90 -13.69 5.21
N ASP A 55 -11.91 -12.90 5.57
CA ASP A 55 -12.30 -11.72 4.83
C ASP A 55 -11.44 -10.55 5.28
N LEU A 56 -10.69 -9.95 4.34
CA LEU A 56 -9.71 -8.90 4.64
C LEU A 56 -10.35 -7.66 5.28
N GLU A 57 -11.48 -7.20 4.74
CA GLU A 57 -12.16 -6.00 5.24
C GLU A 57 -12.66 -6.21 6.68
N HIS A 58 -13.33 -7.33 6.92
CA HIS A 58 -13.80 -7.67 8.26
C HIS A 58 -12.63 -7.85 9.26
N TYR A 59 -11.56 -8.51 8.82
CA TYR A 59 -10.37 -8.70 9.66
C TYR A 59 -9.73 -7.36 10.05
N LEU A 60 -9.59 -6.44 9.09
CA LEU A 60 -9.04 -5.10 9.36
C LEU A 60 -10.00 -4.27 10.23
N GLU A 61 -11.31 -4.38 10.00
CA GLU A 61 -12.31 -3.72 10.84
C GLU A 61 -12.17 -4.13 12.31
N GLU A 62 -12.09 -5.43 12.57
CA GLU A 62 -11.96 -5.97 13.93
C GLU A 62 -10.61 -5.62 14.57
N LYS A 63 -9.50 -5.84 13.85
CA LYS A 63 -8.15 -5.81 14.42
C LYS A 63 -7.48 -4.44 14.39
N LEU A 64 -7.92 -3.55 13.50
CA LEU A 64 -7.26 -2.27 13.29
C LEU A 64 -8.24 -1.08 13.36
N LEU A 65 -9.26 -1.06 12.50
CA LEU A 65 -10.08 0.13 12.32
C LEU A 65 -10.94 0.44 13.56
N THR A 66 -11.65 -0.54 14.11
CA THR A 66 -12.45 -0.37 15.33
C THR A 66 -11.60 0.05 16.54
N PRO A 67 -10.45 -0.59 16.84
CA PRO A 67 -9.55 -0.10 17.89
C PRO A 67 -9.02 1.32 17.68
N MET A 68 -8.91 1.77 16.43
CA MET A 68 -8.51 3.14 16.09
C MET A 68 -9.69 4.14 16.10
N GLY A 69 -10.91 3.69 16.39
CA GLY A 69 -12.10 4.55 16.31
C GLY A 69 -12.42 4.98 14.88
N ILE A 70 -12.14 4.12 13.89
CA ILE A 70 -12.41 4.35 12.48
C ILE A 70 -13.63 3.53 12.08
N SER A 71 -14.57 4.17 11.39
CA SER A 71 -15.77 3.55 10.83
C SER A 71 -16.16 4.22 9.51
N GLY A 72 -17.11 3.64 8.79
CA GLY A 72 -17.60 4.19 7.53
C GLY A 72 -16.64 4.01 6.35
N THR A 73 -15.68 3.12 6.48
CA THR A 73 -14.80 2.72 5.39
C THR A 73 -15.46 1.67 4.50
N ARG A 74 -15.04 1.59 3.25
CA ARG A 74 -15.55 0.61 2.30
C ARG A 74 -14.44 0.20 1.35
N TRP A 75 -14.30 -1.10 1.13
CA TRP A 75 -13.37 -1.62 0.13
C TRP A 75 -14.09 -2.17 -1.10
N LEU A 76 -13.53 -1.90 -2.28
CA LEU A 76 -13.99 -2.48 -3.53
C LEU A 76 -13.79 -4.00 -3.50
N ARG A 77 -14.78 -4.72 -4.01
CA ARG A 77 -14.72 -6.18 -4.16
C ARG A 77 -14.84 -6.56 -5.63
N ASP A 78 -14.15 -7.61 -6.00
CA ASP A 78 -14.31 -8.23 -7.32
C ASP A 78 -15.66 -8.97 -7.43
N PRO A 79 -16.03 -9.47 -8.60
CA PRO A 79 -17.27 -10.23 -8.80
C PRO A 79 -17.36 -11.53 -7.96
N LYS A 80 -16.22 -12.05 -7.48
CA LYS A 80 -16.16 -13.24 -6.59
C LYS A 80 -16.28 -12.85 -5.11
N GLY A 81 -16.49 -11.57 -4.79
CA GLY A 81 -16.61 -11.05 -3.43
C GLY A 81 -15.30 -11.00 -2.66
N ILE A 82 -14.16 -11.01 -3.36
CA ILE A 82 -12.83 -10.85 -2.76
C ILE A 82 -12.53 -9.36 -2.66
N CYS A 83 -12.12 -8.90 -1.49
CA CYS A 83 -11.65 -7.54 -1.28
C CYS A 83 -10.41 -7.28 -2.15
N VAL A 84 -10.40 -6.20 -2.93
CA VAL A 84 -9.34 -5.96 -3.92
C VAL A 84 -7.96 -5.77 -3.27
N GLY A 85 -7.91 -5.15 -2.09
CA GLY A 85 -6.70 -5.05 -1.29
C GLY A 85 -5.64 -4.08 -1.82
N GLY A 86 -5.38 -4.05 -3.13
CA GLY A 86 -4.38 -3.19 -3.75
C GLY A 86 -4.85 -1.78 -4.08
N PHE A 87 -6.16 -1.57 -4.18
CA PHE A 87 -6.81 -0.28 -4.47
C PHE A 87 -8.28 -0.29 -4.05
N GLY A 88 -8.99 0.83 -4.28
CA GLY A 88 -10.42 0.90 -4.06
C GLY A 88 -10.85 0.92 -2.59
N PHE A 89 -9.97 1.35 -1.67
CA PHE A 89 -10.32 1.57 -0.28
C PHE A 89 -10.81 3.00 -0.09
N SER A 90 -12.11 3.17 0.12
CA SER A 90 -12.76 4.46 0.35
C SER A 90 -12.73 4.80 1.83
N LEU A 91 -12.14 5.94 2.17
CA LEU A 91 -11.99 6.43 3.54
C LEU A 91 -11.90 7.96 3.57
N TYR A 92 -12.09 8.55 4.73
CA TYR A 92 -11.93 9.99 4.93
C TYR A 92 -10.45 10.38 5.08
N PRO A 93 -10.04 11.61 4.70
CA PRO A 93 -8.65 12.05 4.82
C PRO A 93 -8.05 11.92 6.23
N GLU A 94 -8.84 12.16 7.27
CA GLU A 94 -8.40 11.98 8.64
C GLU A 94 -8.08 10.52 9.00
N VAL A 95 -8.64 9.55 8.30
CA VAL A 95 -8.28 8.13 8.47
C VAL A 95 -6.88 7.88 7.95
N ILE A 96 -6.51 8.51 6.82
CA ILE A 96 -5.14 8.45 6.27
C ILE A 96 -4.15 9.00 7.31
N ALA A 97 -4.48 10.16 7.91
CA ALA A 97 -3.65 10.77 8.96
C ALA A 97 -3.52 9.87 10.20
N LYS A 98 -4.61 9.26 10.67
CA LYS A 98 -4.59 8.31 11.80
C LYS A 98 -3.72 7.10 11.52
N LEU A 99 -3.83 6.50 10.33
CA LEU A 99 -2.99 5.37 9.92
C LEU A 99 -1.52 5.76 9.84
N GLY A 100 -1.21 6.93 9.26
CA GLY A 100 0.14 7.49 9.26
C GLY A 100 0.69 7.71 10.65
N GLN A 101 -0.12 8.25 11.57
CA GLN A 101 0.26 8.48 12.97
C GLN A 101 0.55 7.16 13.70
N MET A 102 -0.27 6.13 13.49
CA MET A 102 -0.03 4.80 14.06
C MET A 102 1.29 4.21 13.56
N ILE A 103 1.61 4.36 12.26
CA ILE A 103 2.89 3.93 11.69
C ILE A 103 4.05 4.74 12.29
N LEU A 104 3.93 6.07 12.40
CA LEU A 104 4.92 6.95 13.01
C LEU A 104 5.24 6.52 14.44
N GLN A 105 4.24 6.10 15.21
CA GLN A 105 4.34 5.60 16.58
C GLN A 105 4.78 4.13 16.67
N GLY A 106 5.27 3.54 15.58
CA GLY A 106 5.75 2.14 15.58
C GLY A 106 4.63 1.10 15.81
N GLY A 107 3.43 1.37 15.30
CA GLY A 107 2.29 0.46 15.40
C GLY A 107 1.44 0.63 16.66
N VAL A 108 1.71 1.67 17.46
CA VAL A 108 0.94 1.99 18.67
C VAL A 108 -0.18 2.97 18.37
N TRP A 109 -1.33 2.76 18.98
CA TRP A 109 -2.46 3.69 18.95
C TRP A 109 -3.09 3.78 20.35
N ASN A 110 -3.20 4.98 20.90
CA ASN A 110 -3.72 5.23 22.26
C ASN A 110 -3.09 4.30 23.34
N GLY A 111 -1.78 4.04 23.24
CA GLY A 111 -1.05 3.20 24.19
C GLY A 111 -1.18 1.69 23.94
N ILE A 112 -1.93 1.26 22.92
CA ILE A 112 -2.13 -0.14 22.56
C ILE A 112 -1.29 -0.47 21.31
N GLN A 113 -0.49 -1.54 21.37
CA GLN A 113 0.25 -2.04 20.22
C GLN A 113 -0.71 -2.79 19.29
N LEU A 114 -1.12 -2.16 18.18
CA LEU A 114 -2.03 -2.75 17.17
C LEU A 114 -1.26 -3.54 16.12
N VAL A 115 -0.11 -3.04 15.69
CA VAL A 115 0.78 -3.71 14.74
C VAL A 115 2.16 -3.85 15.37
N PRO A 116 2.80 -5.02 15.34
CA PRO A 116 4.13 -5.20 15.94
C PRO A 116 5.13 -4.18 15.43
N LYS A 117 5.92 -3.60 16.34
CA LYS A 117 6.89 -2.55 15.99
C LYS A 117 7.93 -3.01 14.99
N ASP A 118 8.44 -4.22 15.14
CA ASP A 118 9.41 -4.83 14.22
C ASP A 118 8.84 -4.98 12.81
N TYR A 119 7.54 -5.30 12.69
CA TYR A 119 6.87 -5.31 11.39
C TYR A 119 6.78 -3.91 10.77
N ILE A 120 6.43 -2.88 11.55
CA ILE A 120 6.42 -1.48 11.07
C ILE A 120 7.82 -1.06 10.61
N ASP A 121 8.86 -1.40 11.38
CA ASP A 121 10.24 -1.08 11.01
C ASP A 121 10.65 -1.78 9.70
N MET A 122 10.30 -3.05 9.52
CA MET A 122 10.51 -3.76 8.26
C MET A 122 9.69 -3.15 7.11
N ALA A 123 8.42 -2.88 7.33
CA ALA A 123 7.52 -2.36 6.29
C ALA A 123 7.95 -0.98 5.78
N THR A 124 8.53 -0.15 6.66
CA THR A 124 9.01 1.20 6.32
C THR A 124 10.49 1.24 5.93
N SER A 125 11.23 0.15 6.00
CA SER A 125 12.61 0.06 5.52
C SER A 125 12.65 -0.31 4.04
N LYS A 126 13.81 -0.08 3.40
CA LYS A 126 14.03 -0.47 2.02
C LYS A 126 14.18 -1.99 1.92
N GLN A 127 13.24 -2.65 1.25
CA GLN A 127 13.26 -4.08 0.98
C GLN A 127 13.81 -4.39 -0.42
N ILE A 128 13.64 -3.44 -1.35
CA ILE A 128 14.12 -3.60 -2.73
C ILE A 128 14.46 -2.22 -3.31
N GLU A 129 15.46 -2.17 -4.18
CA GLU A 129 15.76 -1.00 -5.00
C GLU A 129 14.68 -0.81 -6.06
N ASN A 130 14.31 0.44 -6.32
CA ASN A 130 13.28 0.77 -7.30
C ASN A 130 13.68 1.89 -8.27
N GLY A 131 14.96 2.23 -8.33
CA GLY A 131 15.58 3.22 -9.21
C GLY A 131 16.94 3.64 -8.68
N ASP A 132 17.63 4.46 -9.46
CA ASP A 132 19.01 4.92 -9.23
C ASP A 132 19.17 6.45 -9.22
N ASP A 133 18.07 7.19 -9.36
CA ASP A 133 18.09 8.65 -9.29
C ASP A 133 18.03 9.14 -7.83
N PRO A 134 19.14 9.70 -7.28
CA PRO A 134 19.21 10.16 -5.90
C PRO A 134 18.32 11.37 -5.61
N ASP A 135 17.94 12.13 -6.63
CA ASP A 135 17.11 13.33 -6.49
C ASP A 135 15.61 13.05 -6.64
N SER A 136 15.25 11.82 -7.00
CA SER A 136 13.87 11.40 -7.15
C SER A 136 13.30 10.76 -5.87
N ASP A 137 12.15 11.23 -5.43
CA ASP A 137 11.38 10.57 -4.35
C ASP A 137 10.72 9.26 -4.77
N TRP A 138 10.86 8.87 -6.03
CA TRP A 138 10.38 7.61 -6.57
C TRP A 138 11.45 6.52 -6.66
N ALA A 139 12.73 6.87 -6.40
CA ALA A 139 13.89 6.01 -6.59
C ALA A 139 14.71 5.75 -5.31
N GLN A 140 14.10 5.93 -4.12
CA GLN A 140 14.80 5.74 -2.84
C GLN A 140 14.62 4.35 -2.24
N GLY A 141 13.98 3.43 -2.97
CA GLY A 141 13.64 2.09 -2.55
C GLY A 141 12.16 1.92 -2.19
N TYR A 142 11.76 0.68 -2.00
CA TYR A 142 10.39 0.29 -1.67
C TYR A 142 10.36 -0.69 -0.50
N GLY A 143 9.44 -0.46 0.44
CA GLY A 143 9.18 -1.32 1.59
C GLY A 143 8.00 -2.26 1.35
N TYR A 144 7.24 -2.57 2.40
CA TYR A 144 6.00 -3.35 2.27
C TYR A 144 4.84 -2.39 1.96
N GLN A 145 4.55 -2.18 0.68
CA GLN A 145 3.53 -1.24 0.15
C GLN A 145 3.79 0.23 0.54
N MET A 146 5.05 0.58 0.81
CA MET A 146 5.48 1.92 1.19
C MET A 146 6.65 2.35 0.31
N TRP A 147 6.54 3.53 -0.31
CA TRP A 147 7.65 4.18 -1.01
C TRP A 147 8.63 4.76 0.01
N ARG A 148 9.91 4.54 -0.21
CA ARG A 148 10.95 5.31 0.45
C ARG A 148 11.13 6.63 -0.28
N CYS A 149 11.35 7.71 0.45
CA CYS A 149 11.58 9.04 -0.09
C CYS A 149 12.90 9.60 0.41
N ARG A 150 13.36 10.67 -0.21
CA ARG A 150 14.49 11.47 0.29
C ARG A 150 14.22 11.91 1.74
N HIS A 151 15.27 12.38 2.41
CA HIS A 151 15.19 12.81 3.81
C HIS A 151 14.60 11.76 4.76
N ASN A 152 14.80 10.49 4.44
CA ASN A 152 14.34 9.34 5.25
C ASN A 152 12.81 9.29 5.48
N ALA A 153 12.03 9.98 4.66
CA ALA A 153 10.57 9.88 4.71
C ALA A 153 10.06 8.57 4.10
N VAL A 154 8.86 8.18 4.49
CA VAL A 154 8.09 7.07 3.89
C VAL A 154 6.75 7.58 3.43
N ARG A 155 6.25 7.00 2.34
CA ARG A 155 5.02 7.46 1.73
C ARG A 155 4.11 6.31 1.33
N GLY A 156 2.83 6.36 1.73
CA GLY A 156 1.72 5.71 1.08
C GLY A 156 1.22 6.62 -0.05
N ASP A 157 0.94 6.04 -1.21
CA ASP A 157 0.64 6.79 -2.42
C ASP A 157 -0.58 6.19 -3.12
N GLY A 158 -1.48 7.04 -3.55
CA GLY A 158 -2.68 6.68 -4.28
C GLY A 158 -2.88 7.54 -5.53
N MET A 159 -3.57 6.97 -6.52
CA MET A 159 -3.90 7.66 -7.76
C MET A 159 -4.60 8.99 -7.47
N TYR A 160 -4.39 9.98 -8.33
CA TYR A 160 -4.96 11.34 -8.27
C TYR A 160 -4.42 12.24 -7.13
N GLY A 161 -3.23 11.95 -6.60
CA GLY A 161 -2.61 12.81 -5.59
C GLY A 161 -3.13 12.58 -4.17
N GLN A 162 -3.28 11.34 -3.80
CA GLN A 162 -3.61 10.92 -2.45
C GLN A 162 -2.32 10.47 -1.77
N PHE A 163 -1.90 11.17 -0.71
CA PHE A 163 -0.64 10.89 -0.04
C PHE A 163 -0.83 10.73 1.47
N CYS A 164 -0.05 9.81 2.02
CA CYS A 164 0.28 9.74 3.44
C CYS A 164 1.81 9.78 3.56
N ILE A 165 2.38 10.91 3.89
CA ILE A 165 3.83 11.07 4.07
C ILE A 165 4.13 11.05 5.56
N ILE A 166 5.10 10.23 5.94
CA ILE A 166 5.52 10.02 7.33
C ILE A 166 7.00 10.35 7.42
N HIS A 167 7.36 11.33 8.25
CA HIS A 167 8.73 11.73 8.48
C HIS A 167 9.08 11.62 9.96
N LYS A 168 9.81 10.56 10.30
CA LYS A 168 10.13 10.20 11.70
C LYS A 168 10.99 11.24 12.41
N GLU A 169 11.93 11.87 11.69
CA GLU A 169 12.87 12.82 12.29
C GLU A 169 12.23 14.12 12.76
N THR A 170 11.14 14.53 12.09
CA THR A 170 10.37 15.73 12.48
C THR A 170 9.07 15.41 13.18
N ASP A 171 8.84 14.14 13.50
CA ASP A 171 7.59 13.67 14.15
C ASP A 171 6.35 14.16 13.39
N THR A 172 6.36 14.02 12.05
CA THR A 172 5.34 14.62 11.16
C THR A 172 4.64 13.57 10.33
N VAL A 173 3.32 13.71 10.23
CA VAL A 173 2.47 13.02 9.25
C VAL A 173 1.74 14.06 8.41
N LEU A 174 1.84 13.94 7.10
CA LEU A 174 1.06 14.71 6.13
C LEU A 174 0.09 13.76 5.42
N ALA A 175 -1.21 14.00 5.58
CA ALA A 175 -2.25 13.35 4.80
C ALA A 175 -2.87 14.34 3.83
N MET A 176 -2.91 13.96 2.56
CA MET A 176 -3.43 14.82 1.49
C MET A 176 -4.31 14.00 0.56
N THR A 177 -5.40 14.61 0.11
CA THR A 177 -6.23 14.10 -0.98
C THR A 177 -6.42 15.21 -2.00
N ALA A 178 -6.29 14.85 -3.27
CA ALA A 178 -6.52 15.77 -4.39
C ALA A 178 -7.25 15.04 -5.52
N VAL A 179 -7.77 15.80 -6.47
CA VAL A 179 -8.28 15.28 -7.74
C VAL A 179 -7.41 15.89 -8.83
N THR A 180 -6.25 15.29 -9.05
CA THR A 180 -5.34 15.71 -10.12
C THR A 180 -4.95 14.50 -10.96
N LEU A 181 -4.92 14.70 -12.27
CA LEU A 181 -4.51 13.66 -13.23
C LEU A 181 -2.99 13.56 -13.36
N SER A 182 -2.24 14.53 -12.81
CA SER A 182 -0.78 14.55 -12.90
C SER A 182 -0.17 14.64 -11.51
N LEU A 183 0.54 13.59 -11.11
CA LEU A 183 1.35 13.56 -9.89
C LEU A 183 2.66 14.38 -10.05
N ILE A 184 3.06 14.68 -11.29
CA ILE A 184 4.31 15.39 -11.61
C ILE A 184 4.29 16.83 -11.07
N HIS A 185 3.14 17.48 -10.99
CA HIS A 185 3.03 18.86 -10.53
C HIS A 185 3.02 19.02 -9.00
N ILE A 186 3.03 17.91 -8.23
CA ILE A 186 3.05 17.96 -6.76
C ILE A 186 4.47 17.81 -6.21
N SER A 187 5.40 17.30 -7.00
CA SER A 187 6.77 17.00 -6.60
C SER A 187 7.81 18.04 -7.02
N GLU A 188 7.42 19.08 -7.76
CA GLU A 188 8.32 20.17 -8.10
C GLU A 188 8.05 21.39 -7.20
N PRO A 189 9.10 21.96 -6.56
CA PRO A 189 8.99 23.21 -5.78
C PRO A 189 8.71 24.42 -6.67
#